data_9489d2c540f61b1eaa278b7959efbcf8
#
_entry.id   9489d2c540f61b1eaa278b7959efbcf8
#
_cell.length_a   1.000
_cell.length_b   1.000
_cell.length_c   1.000
_cell.angle_alpha   90.00
_cell.angle_beta   90.00
_cell.angle_gamma   90.00
#
_symmetry.space_group_name_H-M   'P 1'
#
loop_
_entity.id
_entity.type
_entity.pdbx_description
1 polymer ?
#
loop_
_entity_poly.entity_id
_entity_poly.type
_entity_poly.pdbx_seq_one_letter_code
_entity_poly.pdbx_strand_id
1 'polypeptide(L)'
;MKRNPLNRKHLLAVLGVVLVLALAFRVGGAAPGAEELPDQTASLQTEPTAQESPAEESQEAPEPEEEAASETGLESRPGGTQGGMTAQEKEEAANQLAGGSSAPGQKGDREYSSLQGMPIDPATGKDPYGTQPVPEGKPVPVEPQEAEVTDEALTCTLTVRCDSILAHMDWLDPEKTELVPADGVLFPTATVTFYEGESVFHVLQREMKKAGIHLEFTNTPIYNSAYIEGIGNLYEYDCGELSGWMYQVNGWFPNYGCSRYPLQAGDDIQWVYTCDLGLDVGGRAAA
;
A
#
# COMPACT_ATOMS: atom_id res chain seq x y z
N MET A 1 -40.63 23.03 -6.32
CA MET A 1 -39.96 21.72 -6.31
C MET A 1 -40.45 20.90 -7.49
N LYS A 2 -39.67 20.82 -8.56
CA LYS A 2 -40.01 19.99 -9.75
C LYS A 2 -39.32 18.66 -9.59
N ARG A 3 -40.07 17.57 -9.43
CA ARG A 3 -39.57 16.19 -9.42
C ARG A 3 -39.22 15.80 -10.86
N ASN A 4 -37.96 15.46 -11.13
CA ASN A 4 -37.52 14.86 -12.38
C ASN A 4 -38.09 13.44 -12.52
N PRO A 5 -38.78 13.10 -13.61
CA PRO A 5 -39.24 11.73 -13.83
C PRO A 5 -38.03 10.85 -14.19
N LEU A 6 -37.79 9.82 -13.38
CA LEU A 6 -36.81 8.77 -13.67
C LEU A 6 -37.12 8.15 -15.05
N ASN A 7 -36.11 8.17 -15.92
CA ASN A 7 -36.25 7.73 -17.32
C ASN A 7 -36.46 6.20 -17.34
N ARG A 8 -37.62 5.75 -17.88
CA ARG A 8 -38.02 4.33 -17.96
C ARG A 8 -36.95 3.41 -18.57
N LYS A 9 -36.08 3.95 -19.41
CA LYS A 9 -34.96 3.18 -20.02
C LYS A 9 -33.87 2.81 -19.01
N HIS A 10 -33.58 3.63 -18.01
CA HIS A 10 -32.64 3.31 -16.95
C HIS A 10 -33.20 2.28 -15.96
N LEU A 11 -34.51 2.31 -15.70
CA LEU A 11 -35.17 1.33 -14.83
C LEU A 11 -35.14 -0.08 -15.45
N LEU A 12 -35.32 -0.19 -16.76
CA LEU A 12 -35.26 -1.44 -17.49
C LEU A 12 -33.84 -2.00 -17.59
N ALA A 13 -32.82 -1.13 -17.71
CA ALA A 13 -31.41 -1.54 -17.71
C ALA A 13 -30.98 -2.11 -16.35
N VAL A 14 -31.37 -1.48 -15.24
CA VAL A 14 -31.07 -1.97 -13.88
C VAL A 14 -31.78 -3.30 -13.62
N LEU A 15 -33.03 -3.46 -14.04
CA LEU A 15 -33.75 -4.74 -13.91
C LEU A 15 -33.12 -5.86 -14.72
N GLY A 16 -32.58 -5.55 -15.91
CA GLY A 16 -31.87 -6.52 -16.76
C GLY A 16 -30.58 -7.04 -16.12
N VAL A 17 -29.79 -6.15 -15.51
CA VAL A 17 -28.54 -6.52 -14.82
C VAL A 17 -28.82 -7.39 -13.58
N VAL A 18 -29.85 -7.07 -12.80
CA VAL A 18 -30.22 -7.87 -11.61
C VAL A 18 -30.72 -9.26 -12.02
N LEU A 19 -31.44 -9.38 -13.14
CA LEU A 19 -31.92 -10.68 -13.63
C LEU A 19 -30.77 -11.57 -14.15
N VAL A 20 -29.76 -10.99 -14.81
CA VAL A 20 -28.58 -11.73 -15.28
C VAL A 20 -27.74 -12.21 -14.10
N LEU A 21 -27.56 -11.40 -13.05
CA LEU A 21 -26.86 -11.81 -11.82
C LEU A 21 -27.60 -12.91 -11.06
N ALA A 22 -28.94 -12.87 -11.01
CA ALA A 22 -29.73 -13.91 -10.35
C ALA A 22 -29.70 -15.26 -11.11
N LEU A 23 -29.61 -15.22 -12.44
CA LEU A 23 -29.47 -16.42 -13.28
C LEU A 23 -28.06 -17.04 -13.16
N ALA A 24 -27.00 -16.23 -13.05
CA ALA A 24 -25.64 -16.72 -12.83
C ALA A 24 -25.47 -17.47 -11.49
N PHE A 25 -26.20 -17.06 -10.46
CA PHE A 25 -26.17 -17.72 -9.15
C PHE A 25 -26.93 -19.09 -9.13
N ARG A 26 -27.84 -19.33 -10.07
CA ARG A 26 -28.59 -20.59 -10.13
C ARG A 26 -27.95 -21.70 -10.97
N VAL A 27 -26.98 -21.38 -11.81
CA VAL A 27 -26.34 -22.36 -12.71
C VAL A 27 -24.98 -22.87 -12.20
N GLY A 28 -24.42 -22.27 -11.14
CA GLY A 28 -23.11 -22.60 -10.58
C GLY A 28 -23.07 -23.64 -9.44
N GLY A 29 -24.08 -24.50 -9.30
CA GLY A 29 -24.16 -25.46 -8.22
C GLY A 29 -24.23 -26.92 -8.66
N ALA A 30 -23.11 -27.49 -9.17
CA ALA A 30 -22.92 -28.93 -9.22
C ALA A 30 -21.42 -29.23 -9.17
N ALA A 31 -20.94 -29.72 -8.04
CA ALA A 31 -19.63 -30.32 -7.89
C ALA A 31 -19.65 -31.76 -8.40
N PRO A 32 -18.63 -32.23 -9.15
CA PRO A 32 -18.47 -33.64 -9.47
C PRO A 32 -17.74 -34.40 -8.38
N GLY A 33 -18.31 -35.56 -8.04
CA GLY A 33 -17.93 -36.78 -7.39
C GLY A 33 -16.55 -36.93 -6.74
N ALA A 34 -16.62 -37.30 -5.46
CA ALA A 34 -15.51 -37.95 -4.75
C ALA A 34 -15.47 -39.44 -5.10
N GLU A 35 -14.31 -39.94 -5.51
CA GLU A 35 -14.02 -41.37 -5.60
C GLU A 35 -13.65 -41.92 -4.21
N GLU A 36 -14.31 -43.00 -3.85
CA GLU A 36 -14.07 -43.82 -2.66
C GLU A 36 -12.70 -44.54 -2.74
N LEU A 37 -11.98 -44.57 -1.65
CA LEU A 37 -10.93 -45.54 -1.37
C LEU A 37 -11.28 -46.33 -0.10
N PRO A 38 -10.93 -47.66 -0.06
CA PRO A 38 -11.60 -48.61 0.82
C PRO A 38 -11.07 -48.68 2.24
N ASP A 39 -11.99 -49.03 3.11
CA ASP A 39 -11.98 -49.41 4.50
C ASP A 39 -10.89 -50.46 4.85
N GLN A 40 -10.18 -50.23 5.94
CA GLN A 40 -9.55 -51.29 6.74
C GLN A 40 -9.81 -51.05 8.23
N THR A 41 -10.77 -51.80 8.72
CA THR A 41 -11.09 -52.04 10.11
C THR A 41 -10.00 -52.65 10.93
N ALA A 42 -9.77 -52.14 12.13
CA ALA A 42 -9.34 -52.98 13.28
C ALA A 42 -9.80 -52.33 14.60
N SER A 43 -10.73 -53.02 15.20
CA SER A 43 -11.32 -52.79 16.53
C SER A 43 -10.29 -52.95 17.64
N LEU A 44 -10.45 -52.18 18.72
CA LEU A 44 -10.36 -52.71 20.09
C LEU A 44 -11.09 -51.75 21.07
N GLN A 45 -12.12 -52.33 21.68
CA GLN A 45 -12.93 -51.80 22.79
C GLN A 45 -12.12 -51.77 24.08
N THR A 46 -12.38 -50.80 24.92
CA THR A 46 -12.82 -51.01 26.35
C THR A 46 -13.20 -49.69 27.00
N GLU A 47 -14.43 -49.57 27.36
CA GLU A 47 -14.99 -48.78 28.48
C GLU A 47 -15.24 -49.75 29.65
N PRO A 48 -15.73 -49.34 30.85
CA PRO A 48 -15.82 -48.03 31.51
C PRO A 48 -15.35 -48.06 32.99
N THR A 49 -15.25 -46.95 33.68
CA THR A 49 -15.76 -46.87 35.08
C THR A 49 -15.91 -45.43 35.55
N ALA A 50 -17.13 -45.10 35.96
CA ALA A 50 -17.49 -43.88 36.64
C ALA A 50 -17.03 -43.91 38.10
N GLN A 51 -16.66 -42.75 38.65
CA GLN A 51 -16.79 -42.47 40.07
C GLN A 51 -17.02 -40.98 40.34
N GLU A 52 -17.99 -40.79 41.24
CA GLU A 52 -18.63 -39.55 41.68
C GLU A 52 -17.71 -38.57 42.41
N SER A 53 -18.17 -37.35 42.39
CA SER A 53 -17.80 -36.14 43.11
C SER A 53 -17.66 -36.32 44.65
N PRO A 54 -16.93 -35.40 45.33
CA PRO A 54 -17.70 -34.39 46.07
C PRO A 54 -17.19 -32.95 45.88
N ALA A 55 -18.10 -32.04 46.10
CA ALA A 55 -17.95 -30.60 46.09
C ALA A 55 -16.99 -30.13 47.20
N GLU A 56 -16.11 -29.17 46.83
CA GLU A 56 -15.55 -28.23 47.81
C GLU A 56 -15.31 -26.86 47.13
N GLU A 57 -16.01 -25.93 47.70
CA GLU A 57 -15.61 -24.56 48.11
C GLU A 57 -14.97 -23.63 47.09
N SER A 58 -15.76 -22.65 46.69
CA SER A 58 -15.36 -21.40 46.04
C SER A 58 -14.19 -20.75 46.76
N GLN A 59 -13.03 -20.76 46.16
CA GLN A 59 -12.01 -19.72 46.40
C GLN A 59 -12.02 -18.79 45.16
N GLU A 60 -12.47 -17.58 45.43
CA GLU A 60 -12.36 -16.41 44.62
C GLU A 60 -10.89 -16.24 44.18
N ALA A 61 -10.59 -16.48 42.90
CA ALA A 61 -9.29 -16.16 42.30
C ALA A 61 -9.15 -14.64 42.33
N PRO A 62 -7.99 -14.10 42.73
CA PRO A 62 -7.75 -12.67 42.61
C PRO A 62 -7.86 -12.26 41.14
N GLU A 63 -8.59 -11.16 40.90
CA GLU A 63 -8.58 -10.47 39.62
C GLU A 63 -7.11 -10.26 39.22
N PRO A 64 -6.75 -10.49 37.95
CA PRO A 64 -5.43 -10.08 37.48
C PRO A 64 -5.33 -8.57 37.68
N GLU A 65 -4.43 -8.16 38.56
CA GLU A 65 -3.96 -6.79 38.63
C GLU A 65 -3.59 -6.41 37.17
N GLU A 66 -4.25 -5.36 36.64
CA GLU A 66 -3.78 -4.69 35.43
C GLU A 66 -2.32 -4.35 35.69
N GLU A 67 -1.41 -5.17 35.17
CA GLU A 67 -0.03 -4.73 34.98
C GLU A 67 -0.12 -3.45 34.14
N ALA A 68 0.23 -2.35 34.81
CA ALA A 68 0.39 -1.06 34.17
C ALA A 68 1.25 -1.29 32.91
N ALA A 69 0.62 -1.17 31.76
CA ALA A 69 1.29 -1.26 30.49
C ALA A 69 2.48 -0.30 30.58
N SER A 70 3.69 -0.86 30.54
CA SER A 70 4.93 -0.13 30.35
C SER A 70 4.65 0.94 29.31
N GLU A 71 4.95 2.21 29.64
CA GLU A 71 4.87 3.32 28.69
C GLU A 71 5.67 2.91 27.45
N THR A 72 4.99 2.36 26.47
CA THR A 72 5.58 2.02 25.19
C THR A 72 5.80 3.33 24.49
N GLY A 73 6.97 3.55 23.87
CA GLY A 73 7.28 4.78 23.13
C GLY A 73 6.29 5.16 22.03
N LEU A 74 5.23 4.35 21.88
CA LEU A 74 4.13 4.54 20.93
C LEU A 74 3.41 5.89 21.09
N GLU A 75 3.32 6.44 22.30
CA GLU A 75 2.69 7.76 22.53
C GLU A 75 3.54 8.92 22.01
N SER A 76 4.86 8.75 21.89
CA SER A 76 5.79 9.79 21.44
C SER A 76 5.92 9.86 19.91
N ARG A 77 5.36 8.88 19.19
CA ARG A 77 5.43 8.86 17.72
C ARG A 77 4.55 9.94 17.09
N PRO A 78 4.95 10.50 15.95
CA PRO A 78 4.13 11.46 15.21
C PRO A 78 2.74 10.90 14.92
N GLY A 79 1.67 11.64 15.24
CA GLY A 79 0.28 11.20 15.09
C GLY A 79 -0.26 10.35 16.26
N GLY A 80 0.56 9.97 17.26
CA GLY A 80 0.15 9.24 18.47
C GLY A 80 -0.08 7.74 18.26
N THR A 81 -0.77 7.11 19.23
CA THR A 81 -0.99 5.65 19.27
C THR A 81 -2.14 5.16 18.36
N GLN A 82 -3.02 6.07 17.95
CA GLN A 82 -4.19 5.72 17.15
C GLN A 82 -3.95 6.09 15.69
N GLY A 83 -3.91 5.10 14.80
CA GLY A 83 -4.06 5.33 13.38
C GLY A 83 -5.46 5.91 13.12
N GLY A 84 -5.56 7.11 12.57
CA GLY A 84 -6.82 7.81 12.40
C GLY A 84 -7.13 8.20 10.97
N MET A 85 -6.11 8.33 10.13
CA MET A 85 -6.26 8.69 8.72
C MET A 85 -6.59 7.47 7.88
N THR A 86 -7.56 7.61 7.00
CA THR A 86 -7.74 6.66 5.91
C THR A 86 -6.59 6.78 4.91
N ALA A 87 -6.33 5.74 4.10
CA ALA A 87 -5.34 5.80 3.03
C ALA A 87 -5.53 7.03 2.12
N GLN A 88 -6.78 7.40 1.84
CA GLN A 88 -7.11 8.58 1.04
C GLN A 88 -6.76 9.89 1.75
N GLU A 89 -7.09 10.04 3.03
CA GLU A 89 -6.75 11.23 3.83
C GLU A 89 -5.24 11.39 3.97
N LYS A 90 -4.51 10.29 4.13
CA LYS A 90 -3.05 10.28 4.20
C LYS A 90 -2.41 10.66 2.86
N GLU A 91 -2.94 10.11 1.77
CA GLU A 91 -2.50 10.46 0.42
C GLU A 91 -2.82 11.94 0.11
N GLU A 92 -3.97 12.46 0.53
CA GLU A 92 -4.30 13.88 0.42
C GLU A 92 -3.35 14.75 1.24
N ALA A 93 -3.01 14.33 2.47
CA ALA A 93 -2.03 15.02 3.31
C ALA A 93 -0.63 14.98 2.68
N ALA A 94 -0.20 13.83 2.19
CA ALA A 94 1.07 13.67 1.47
C ALA A 94 1.12 14.55 0.22
N ASN A 95 0.03 14.61 -0.57
CA ASN A 95 -0.07 15.48 -1.75
C ASN A 95 -0.10 16.96 -1.40
N GLN A 96 -0.75 17.36 -0.30
CA GLN A 96 -0.73 18.74 0.18
C GLN A 96 0.68 19.15 0.60
N LEU A 97 1.40 18.25 1.25
CA LEU A 97 2.77 18.46 1.68
C LEU A 97 3.76 18.44 0.50
N ALA A 98 3.60 17.51 -0.44
CA ALA A 98 4.36 17.48 -1.68
C ALA A 98 4.08 18.70 -2.55
N GLY A 99 2.83 19.22 -2.53
CA GLY A 99 2.46 20.47 -3.21
C GLY A 99 3.05 21.73 -2.59
N GLY A 100 3.47 21.66 -1.32
CA GLY A 100 4.08 22.77 -0.59
C GLY A 100 5.60 22.82 -0.64
N SER A 101 6.25 21.68 -0.85
CA SER A 101 7.71 21.60 -0.92
C SER A 101 8.16 20.29 -1.58
N SER A 102 8.50 20.35 -2.84
CA SER A 102 9.53 19.49 -3.40
C SER A 102 10.75 19.51 -2.47
N ALA A 103 11.59 18.47 -2.49
CA ALA A 103 12.89 18.50 -1.80
C ALA A 103 13.52 19.90 -1.90
N PRO A 104 14.21 20.40 -0.86
CA PRO A 104 14.65 21.79 -0.79
C PRO A 104 15.25 22.28 -2.11
N GLY A 105 14.61 23.25 -2.76
CA GLY A 105 15.08 23.85 -4.00
C GLY A 105 14.43 23.38 -5.32
N GLN A 106 13.48 22.43 -5.31
CA GLN A 106 12.83 21.96 -6.54
C GLN A 106 11.34 22.38 -6.57
N LYS A 107 11.09 23.56 -7.15
CA LYS A 107 9.72 24.03 -7.40
C LYS A 107 9.25 23.51 -8.75
N GLY A 108 7.97 23.07 -8.80
CA GLY A 108 7.34 22.66 -10.05
C GLY A 108 7.33 23.78 -11.09
N ASP A 109 7.63 23.45 -12.34
CA ASP A 109 7.62 24.35 -13.49
C ASP A 109 6.43 24.02 -14.40
N ARG A 110 5.46 24.93 -14.43
CA ARG A 110 4.23 24.76 -15.21
C ARG A 110 4.48 24.82 -16.73
N GLU A 111 5.37 25.71 -17.18
CA GLU A 111 5.67 25.85 -18.60
C GLU A 111 6.40 24.60 -19.10
N TYR A 112 7.42 24.16 -18.38
CA TYR A 112 8.12 22.91 -18.64
C TYR A 112 7.16 21.72 -18.69
N SER A 113 6.35 21.53 -17.64
CA SER A 113 5.43 20.40 -17.53
C SER A 113 4.43 20.36 -18.68
N SER A 114 3.89 21.53 -19.07
CA SER A 114 2.98 21.64 -20.20
C SER A 114 3.66 21.35 -21.55
N LEU A 115 4.91 21.77 -21.73
CA LEU A 115 5.70 21.47 -22.92
C LEU A 115 6.02 19.97 -23.03
N GLN A 116 6.15 19.28 -21.89
CA GLN A 116 6.34 17.83 -21.83
C GLN A 116 5.01 17.04 -21.99
N GLY A 117 3.89 17.72 -22.21
CA GLY A 117 2.60 17.07 -22.46
C GLY A 117 1.72 16.85 -21.24
N MET A 118 2.11 17.34 -20.06
CA MET A 118 1.26 17.24 -18.88
C MET A 118 0.00 18.11 -19.04
N PRO A 119 -1.22 17.53 -18.95
CA PRO A 119 -2.47 18.28 -19.14
C PRO A 119 -2.81 19.09 -17.88
N ILE A 120 -2.35 20.34 -17.80
CA ILE A 120 -2.56 21.19 -16.63
C ILE A 120 -3.80 22.05 -16.83
N ASP A 121 -4.80 21.90 -15.94
CA ASP A 121 -5.96 22.77 -15.87
C ASP A 121 -5.55 24.20 -15.47
N PRO A 122 -5.88 25.22 -16.27
CA PRO A 122 -5.56 26.61 -15.96
C PRO A 122 -6.14 27.14 -14.65
N ALA A 123 -7.28 26.60 -14.22
CA ALA A 123 -8.00 27.08 -13.03
C ALA A 123 -7.39 26.51 -11.73
N THR A 124 -6.99 25.22 -11.73
CA THR A 124 -6.44 24.56 -10.56
C THR A 124 -4.91 24.56 -10.52
N GLY A 125 -4.26 24.68 -11.67
CA GLY A 125 -2.82 24.57 -11.83
C GLY A 125 -2.30 23.13 -11.72
N LYS A 126 -3.20 22.14 -11.74
CA LYS A 126 -2.93 20.71 -11.58
C LYS A 126 -3.41 19.92 -12.80
N ASP A 127 -2.96 18.67 -12.90
CA ASP A 127 -3.51 17.73 -13.88
C ASP A 127 -4.90 17.19 -13.43
N PRO A 128 -5.58 16.34 -14.23
CA PRO A 128 -6.87 15.77 -13.89
C PRO A 128 -6.88 14.92 -12.62
N TYR A 129 -5.72 14.44 -12.19
CA TYR A 129 -5.54 13.58 -11.02
C TYR A 129 -4.90 14.31 -9.82
N GLY A 130 -4.97 15.64 -9.82
CA GLY A 130 -4.52 16.47 -8.71
C GLY A 130 -3.01 16.71 -8.63
N THR A 131 -2.23 16.20 -9.59
CA THR A 131 -0.77 16.35 -9.60
C THR A 131 -0.37 17.79 -9.96
N GLN A 132 0.51 18.37 -9.18
CA GLN A 132 1.12 19.66 -9.49
C GLN A 132 2.20 19.53 -10.57
N PRO A 133 2.58 20.63 -11.26
CA PRO A 133 3.68 20.62 -12.18
C PRO A 133 4.96 20.03 -11.58
N VAL A 134 5.72 19.30 -12.39
CA VAL A 134 7.03 18.75 -11.99
C VAL A 134 8.13 19.77 -12.16
N PRO A 135 9.26 19.66 -11.44
CA PRO A 135 10.43 20.49 -11.66
C PRO A 135 11.02 20.30 -13.06
N GLU A 136 11.68 21.33 -13.58
CA GLU A 136 12.42 21.24 -14.86
C GLU A 136 13.40 20.06 -14.86
N GLY A 137 13.41 19.29 -15.94
CA GLY A 137 14.25 18.09 -16.09
C GLY A 137 13.73 16.83 -15.40
N LYS A 138 12.57 16.87 -14.72
CA LYS A 138 11.93 15.69 -14.16
C LYS A 138 10.86 15.14 -15.09
N PRO A 139 10.67 13.81 -15.14
CA PRO A 139 9.64 13.22 -15.99
C PRO A 139 8.25 13.63 -15.53
N VAL A 140 7.39 13.96 -16.50
CA VAL A 140 5.96 14.17 -16.24
C VAL A 140 5.26 12.81 -16.09
N PRO A 141 4.16 12.74 -15.32
CA PRO A 141 3.42 11.50 -15.19
C PRO A 141 2.85 11.01 -16.51
N VAL A 142 2.87 9.69 -16.71
CA VAL A 142 2.23 8.99 -17.82
C VAL A 142 1.09 8.16 -17.24
N GLU A 143 -0.10 8.27 -17.82
CA GLU A 143 -1.26 7.55 -17.33
C GLU A 143 -1.10 6.05 -17.61
N PRO A 144 -1.35 5.14 -16.62
CA PRO A 144 -1.11 3.71 -16.79
C PRO A 144 -1.84 3.09 -17.98
N GLN A 145 -3.03 3.62 -18.31
CA GLN A 145 -3.83 3.15 -19.46
C GLN A 145 -3.32 3.66 -20.82
N GLU A 146 -2.41 4.63 -20.83
CA GLU A 146 -1.81 5.24 -22.03
C GLU A 146 -0.37 4.76 -22.23
N ALA A 147 0.19 4.08 -21.24
CA ALA A 147 1.56 3.56 -21.31
C ALA A 147 1.65 2.40 -22.31
N GLU A 148 2.51 2.52 -23.30
CA GLU A 148 2.81 1.46 -24.26
C GLU A 148 4.10 0.76 -23.84
N VAL A 149 3.97 -0.47 -23.30
CA VAL A 149 5.14 -1.30 -22.94
C VAL A 149 5.61 -2.04 -24.19
N THR A 150 6.90 -1.89 -24.48
CA THR A 150 7.56 -2.53 -25.64
C THR A 150 8.37 -3.78 -25.22
N ASP A 151 8.99 -4.45 -26.17
CA ASP A 151 9.92 -5.56 -25.93
C ASP A 151 11.36 -5.11 -25.68
N GLU A 152 11.63 -3.80 -25.69
CA GLU A 152 12.96 -3.26 -25.45
C GLU A 152 13.35 -3.39 -23.98
N ALA A 153 14.35 -4.24 -23.71
CA ALA A 153 14.83 -4.50 -22.38
C ALA A 153 15.89 -3.46 -21.97
N LEU A 154 15.62 -2.76 -20.89
CA LEU A 154 16.46 -1.72 -20.28
C LEU A 154 16.84 -2.15 -18.86
N THR A 155 17.72 -1.40 -18.20
CA THR A 155 18.11 -1.65 -16.81
C THR A 155 17.98 -0.42 -15.95
N CYS A 156 17.60 -0.62 -14.69
CA CYS A 156 17.62 0.36 -13.61
C CYS A 156 18.19 -0.30 -12.35
N THR A 157 18.40 0.46 -11.28
CA THR A 157 18.66 -0.10 -9.96
C THR A 157 17.41 -0.02 -9.09
N LEU A 158 17.25 -0.99 -8.19
CA LEU A 158 16.17 -1.03 -7.20
C LEU A 158 16.76 -1.31 -5.83
N THR A 159 16.30 -0.56 -4.83
CA THR A 159 16.55 -0.77 -3.40
C THR A 159 15.24 -0.64 -2.65
N VAL A 160 15.00 -1.49 -1.63
CA VAL A 160 13.88 -1.31 -0.68
C VAL A 160 14.45 -1.32 0.73
N ARG A 161 14.21 -0.24 1.49
CA ARG A 161 14.77 -0.08 2.82
C ARG A 161 13.79 0.55 3.80
N CYS A 162 13.95 0.19 5.07
CA CYS A 162 13.18 0.69 6.22
C CYS A 162 14.10 1.15 7.36
N ASP A 163 15.30 1.61 7.03
CA ASP A 163 16.33 2.01 7.98
C ASP A 163 15.95 3.23 8.83
N SER A 164 15.00 4.06 8.39
CA SER A 164 14.39 5.10 9.23
C SER A 164 13.78 4.54 10.52
N ILE A 165 13.20 3.33 10.47
CA ILE A 165 12.63 2.64 11.63
C ILE A 165 13.70 2.38 12.70
N LEU A 166 14.95 2.11 12.30
CA LEU A 166 16.04 1.81 13.26
C LEU A 166 16.31 2.95 14.26
N ALA A 167 16.02 4.19 13.86
CA ALA A 167 16.10 5.35 14.75
C ALA A 167 14.85 5.53 15.63
N HIS A 168 13.79 4.78 15.35
CA HIS A 168 12.46 4.94 15.96
C HIS A 168 11.83 3.58 16.31
N MET A 169 12.65 2.61 16.76
CA MET A 169 12.17 1.28 17.14
C MET A 169 11.13 1.29 18.26
N ASP A 170 11.15 2.33 19.09
CA ASP A 170 10.17 2.61 20.15
C ASP A 170 8.81 3.09 19.60
N TRP A 171 8.77 3.55 18.35
CA TRP A 171 7.53 3.95 17.67
C TRP A 171 6.88 2.79 16.89
N LEU A 172 7.68 1.77 16.56
CA LEU A 172 7.21 0.63 15.79
C LEU A 172 6.25 -0.22 16.62
N ASP A 173 5.21 -0.73 15.98
CA ASP A 173 4.35 -1.77 16.55
C ASP A 173 5.23 -2.94 17.06
N PRO A 174 5.15 -3.29 18.35
CA PRO A 174 5.99 -4.35 18.92
C PRO A 174 5.91 -5.69 18.20
N GLU A 175 4.77 -6.02 17.59
CA GLU A 175 4.58 -7.25 16.82
C GLU A 175 5.36 -7.26 15.50
N LYS A 176 5.83 -6.10 15.04
CA LYS A 176 6.58 -5.92 13.80
C LYS A 176 8.10 -5.87 13.98
N THR A 177 8.58 -5.86 15.21
CA THR A 177 10.01 -5.69 15.54
C THR A 177 10.91 -6.69 14.80
N GLU A 178 10.49 -7.95 14.70
CA GLU A 178 11.25 -9.02 14.04
C GLU A 178 11.29 -8.89 12.50
N LEU A 179 10.43 -8.04 11.92
CA LEU A 179 10.36 -7.81 10.48
C LEU A 179 11.39 -6.79 10.00
N VAL A 180 11.97 -6.00 10.91
CA VAL A 180 12.94 -4.97 10.57
C VAL A 180 14.35 -5.59 10.55
N PRO A 181 15.02 -5.67 9.38
CA PRO A 181 16.39 -6.13 9.31
C PRO A 181 17.34 -5.26 10.12
N ALA A 182 18.40 -5.82 10.66
CA ALA A 182 19.37 -5.09 11.49
C ALA A 182 20.06 -3.92 10.76
N ASP A 183 20.12 -3.97 9.43
CA ASP A 183 20.64 -2.91 8.56
C ASP A 183 19.52 -2.10 7.90
N GLY A 184 18.25 -2.41 8.19
CA GLY A 184 17.09 -1.75 7.62
C GLY A 184 16.88 -2.01 6.12
N VAL A 185 17.51 -3.03 5.54
CA VAL A 185 17.44 -3.31 4.10
C VAL A 185 16.60 -4.55 3.82
N LEU A 186 15.41 -4.36 3.24
CA LEU A 186 14.53 -5.46 2.82
C LEU A 186 14.95 -6.05 1.47
N PHE A 187 15.36 -5.21 0.53
CA PHE A 187 15.87 -5.62 -0.76
C PHE A 187 17.13 -4.80 -1.07
N PRO A 188 18.32 -5.44 -1.08
CA PRO A 188 19.58 -4.74 -1.31
C PRO A 188 19.64 -4.19 -2.75
N THR A 189 20.38 -3.12 -2.95
CA THR A 189 20.55 -2.49 -4.27
C THR A 189 20.95 -3.54 -5.32
N ALA A 190 20.12 -3.69 -6.32
CA ALA A 190 20.33 -4.63 -7.40
C ALA A 190 20.03 -3.98 -8.74
N THR A 191 20.83 -4.30 -9.76
CA THR A 191 20.49 -3.98 -11.15
C THR A 191 19.39 -4.93 -11.61
N VAL A 192 18.28 -4.36 -12.07
CA VAL A 192 17.09 -5.11 -12.50
C VAL A 192 16.72 -4.72 -13.91
N THR A 193 16.10 -5.65 -14.64
CA THR A 193 15.62 -5.40 -16.00
C THR A 193 14.21 -4.84 -15.94
N PHE A 194 13.94 -3.84 -16.76
CA PHE A 194 12.60 -3.38 -17.08
C PHE A 194 12.44 -3.24 -18.59
N TYR A 195 11.21 -3.08 -19.06
CA TYR A 195 10.90 -2.87 -20.48
C TYR A 195 10.47 -1.43 -20.70
N GLU A 196 10.85 -0.86 -21.85
CA GLU A 196 10.45 0.49 -22.21
C GLU A 196 8.93 0.67 -22.06
N GLY A 197 8.50 1.77 -21.42
CA GLY A 197 7.11 2.04 -21.07
C GLY A 197 6.65 1.47 -19.72
N GLU A 198 7.45 0.63 -19.05
CA GLU A 198 7.15 0.22 -17.67
C GLU A 198 7.36 1.36 -16.68
N SER A 199 6.59 1.32 -15.59
CA SER A 199 6.67 2.25 -14.47
C SER A 199 7.46 1.67 -13.29
N VAL A 200 7.75 2.52 -12.29
CA VAL A 200 8.32 2.12 -10.99
C VAL A 200 7.52 1.00 -10.35
N PHE A 201 6.19 1.06 -10.45
CA PHE A 201 5.31 0.03 -9.89
C PHE A 201 5.51 -1.35 -10.54
N HIS A 202 5.67 -1.43 -11.86
CA HIS A 202 5.90 -2.70 -12.55
C HIS A 202 7.18 -3.38 -12.07
N VAL A 203 8.24 -2.60 -11.90
CA VAL A 203 9.53 -3.10 -11.39
C VAL A 203 9.40 -3.58 -9.95
N LEU A 204 8.80 -2.76 -9.06
CA LEU A 204 8.60 -3.16 -7.67
C LEU A 204 7.82 -4.48 -7.58
N GLN A 205 6.65 -4.58 -8.25
CA GLN A 205 5.81 -5.75 -8.20
C GLN A 205 6.54 -7.02 -8.66
N ARG A 206 7.28 -6.90 -9.77
CA ARG A 206 8.03 -8.02 -10.34
C ARG A 206 9.17 -8.49 -9.43
N GLU A 207 9.96 -7.55 -8.91
CA GLU A 207 11.14 -7.89 -8.12
C GLU A 207 10.76 -8.38 -6.71
N MET A 208 9.74 -7.79 -6.06
CA MET A 208 9.23 -8.31 -4.78
C MET A 208 8.68 -9.73 -4.93
N LYS A 209 7.93 -10.00 -6.01
CA LYS A 209 7.46 -11.36 -6.31
C LYS A 209 8.60 -12.36 -6.52
N LYS A 210 9.65 -11.98 -7.26
CA LYS A 210 10.83 -12.83 -7.48
C LYS A 210 11.59 -13.12 -6.19
N ALA A 211 11.72 -12.12 -5.33
CA ALA A 211 12.43 -12.23 -4.04
C ALA A 211 11.59 -12.93 -2.96
N GLY A 212 10.30 -13.19 -3.20
CA GLY A 212 9.38 -13.72 -2.17
C GLY A 212 9.08 -12.72 -1.06
N ILE A 213 9.26 -11.43 -1.31
CA ILE A 213 8.94 -10.35 -0.39
C ILE A 213 7.47 -9.97 -0.58
N HIS A 214 6.72 -9.93 0.51
CA HIS A 214 5.31 -9.55 0.49
C HIS A 214 5.16 -8.11 0.01
N LEU A 215 4.19 -7.88 -0.87
CA LEU A 215 3.80 -6.55 -1.38
C LEU A 215 2.29 -6.43 -1.37
N GLU A 216 1.78 -5.42 -0.69
CA GLU A 216 0.37 -5.07 -0.70
C GLU A 216 0.17 -3.66 -1.22
N PHE A 217 -0.84 -3.50 -2.07
CA PHE A 217 -1.17 -2.23 -2.70
C PHE A 217 -2.65 -2.17 -3.07
N THR A 218 -3.17 -0.97 -3.18
CA THR A 218 -4.50 -0.70 -3.72
C THR A 218 -4.42 0.26 -4.90
N ASN A 219 -5.40 0.18 -5.80
CA ASN A 219 -5.51 1.17 -6.88
C ASN A 219 -6.37 2.33 -6.42
N THR A 220 -5.84 3.54 -6.51
CA THR A 220 -6.53 4.76 -6.12
C THR A 220 -7.03 5.52 -7.36
N PRO A 221 -8.30 5.38 -7.76
CA PRO A 221 -8.79 5.95 -9.02
C PRO A 221 -8.72 7.48 -9.08
N ILE A 222 -8.82 8.17 -7.93
CA ILE A 222 -8.76 9.63 -7.87
C ILE A 222 -7.38 10.17 -8.27
N TYR A 223 -6.32 9.39 -8.04
CA TYR A 223 -4.94 9.73 -8.40
C TYR A 223 -4.44 8.92 -9.59
N ASN A 224 -5.28 8.02 -10.11
CA ASN A 224 -4.97 7.10 -11.22
C ASN A 224 -3.66 6.33 -11.00
N SER A 225 -3.41 5.90 -9.79
CA SER A 225 -2.15 5.24 -9.42
C SER A 225 -2.34 4.13 -8.41
N ALA A 226 -1.35 3.22 -8.36
CA ALA A 226 -1.20 2.27 -7.28
C ALA A 226 -0.66 2.99 -6.03
N TYR A 227 -1.28 2.72 -4.90
CA TYR A 227 -0.85 3.12 -3.56
C TYR A 227 -0.26 1.91 -2.86
N ILE A 228 0.96 2.02 -2.36
CA ILE A 228 1.65 0.91 -1.70
C ILE A 228 1.34 0.95 -0.21
N GLU A 229 0.60 -0.04 0.26
CA GLU A 229 0.17 -0.19 1.65
C GLU A 229 1.23 -0.87 2.50
N GLY A 230 1.94 -1.87 1.94
CA GLY A 230 2.95 -2.63 2.69
C GLY A 230 4.00 -3.29 1.81
N ILE A 231 5.25 -3.35 2.30
CA ILE A 231 6.36 -4.14 1.73
C ILE A 231 7.02 -4.93 2.85
N GLY A 232 7.21 -6.25 2.66
CA GLY A 232 7.86 -7.11 3.65
C GLY A 232 7.09 -7.24 4.95
N ASN A 233 5.75 -7.13 4.89
CA ASN A 233 4.83 -7.09 6.04
C ASN A 233 5.02 -5.88 6.97
N LEU A 234 5.78 -4.87 6.55
CA LEU A 234 5.79 -3.54 7.16
C LEU A 234 4.79 -2.66 6.40
N TYR A 235 3.77 -2.20 7.11
CA TYR A 235 2.66 -1.44 6.57
C TYR A 235 2.73 0.03 6.96
N GLU A 236 1.95 0.84 6.27
CA GLU A 236 1.64 2.18 6.75
C GLU A 236 1.03 2.11 8.16
N TYR A 237 1.28 3.11 8.96
CA TYR A 237 0.87 3.21 10.37
C TYR A 237 1.65 2.34 11.37
N ASP A 238 2.47 1.37 10.95
CA ASP A 238 3.24 0.53 11.88
C ASP A 238 4.18 1.34 12.79
N CYS A 239 4.65 2.52 12.35
CA CYS A 239 5.40 3.50 13.15
C CYS A 239 4.60 4.77 13.47
N GLY A 240 3.27 4.68 13.50
CA GLY A 240 2.38 5.81 13.77
C GLY A 240 1.73 6.40 12.52
N GLU A 241 0.84 7.35 12.76
CA GLU A 241 -0.09 7.89 11.75
C GLU A 241 0.60 8.51 10.53
N LEU A 242 1.82 9.02 10.70
CA LEU A 242 2.60 9.64 9.62
C LEU A 242 3.58 8.68 8.94
N SER A 243 3.53 7.38 9.27
CA SER A 243 4.44 6.40 8.71
C SER A 243 3.90 5.71 7.46
N GLY A 244 4.79 5.21 6.61
CA GLY A 244 4.45 4.46 5.40
C GLY A 244 5.53 4.48 4.34
N TRP A 245 5.19 3.99 3.15
CA TRP A 245 6.13 3.81 2.06
C TRP A 245 6.14 5.00 1.11
N MET A 246 7.34 5.46 0.77
CA MET A 246 7.59 6.47 -0.25
C MET A 246 8.59 5.93 -1.28
N TYR A 247 8.54 6.47 -2.50
CA TYR A 247 9.56 6.15 -3.50
C TYR A 247 10.28 7.41 -3.97
N GLN A 248 11.54 7.23 -4.30
CA GLN A 248 12.33 8.24 -4.98
C GLN A 248 13.02 7.63 -6.21
N VAL A 249 13.29 8.46 -7.20
CA VAL A 249 14.07 8.10 -8.37
C VAL A 249 15.15 9.15 -8.58
N ASN A 250 16.40 8.70 -8.64
CA ASN A 250 17.57 9.58 -8.77
C ASN A 250 17.60 10.68 -7.68
N GLY A 251 17.23 10.31 -6.44
CA GLY A 251 17.21 11.22 -5.30
C GLY A 251 16.04 12.22 -5.29
N TRP A 252 15.11 12.12 -6.24
CA TRP A 252 13.91 12.94 -6.29
C TRP A 252 12.68 12.14 -5.84
N PHE A 253 11.88 12.71 -4.96
CA PHE A 253 10.57 12.17 -4.57
C PHE A 253 9.50 12.75 -5.48
N PRO A 254 8.94 11.96 -6.41
CA PRO A 254 7.88 12.43 -7.30
C PRO A 254 6.61 12.79 -6.53
N ASN A 255 5.91 13.81 -6.99
CA ASN A 255 4.63 14.25 -6.44
C ASN A 255 3.42 13.56 -7.11
N TYR A 256 3.62 12.37 -7.62
CA TYR A 256 2.60 11.52 -8.23
C TYR A 256 2.91 10.04 -7.97
N GLY A 257 1.89 9.19 -8.13
CA GLY A 257 2.01 7.77 -7.75
C GLY A 257 2.93 6.97 -8.66
N CYS A 258 3.50 5.90 -8.12
CA CYS A 258 4.56 5.09 -8.70
C CYS A 258 4.19 4.38 -10.02
N SER A 259 2.90 4.11 -10.26
CA SER A 259 2.44 3.51 -11.52
C SER A 259 2.37 4.52 -12.68
N ARG A 260 2.54 5.82 -12.38
CA ARG A 260 2.57 6.91 -13.36
C ARG A 260 4.00 7.40 -13.68
N TYR A 261 5.01 6.87 -12.99
CA TYR A 261 6.40 7.26 -13.25
C TYR A 261 6.99 6.46 -14.43
N PRO A 262 7.25 7.11 -15.58
CA PRO A 262 7.85 6.44 -16.74
C PRO A 262 9.36 6.25 -16.51
N LEU A 263 9.78 4.99 -16.37
CA LEU A 263 11.19 4.65 -16.13
C LEU A 263 12.08 4.94 -17.34
N GLN A 264 13.31 5.34 -17.04
CA GLN A 264 14.38 5.54 -18.00
C GLN A 264 15.56 4.62 -17.69
N ALA A 265 16.33 4.28 -18.74
CA ALA A 265 17.54 3.46 -18.57
C ALA A 265 18.53 4.13 -17.61
N GLY A 266 18.98 3.37 -16.61
CA GLY A 266 19.91 3.84 -15.60
C GLY A 266 19.27 4.54 -14.38
N ASP A 267 17.94 4.61 -14.30
CA ASP A 267 17.27 5.14 -13.10
C ASP A 267 17.67 4.36 -11.84
N ASP A 268 17.84 5.10 -10.74
CA ASP A 268 18.04 4.56 -9.40
C ASP A 268 16.74 4.70 -8.59
N ILE A 269 16.04 3.58 -8.42
CA ILE A 269 14.76 3.50 -7.68
C ILE A 269 15.05 3.12 -6.24
N GLN A 270 14.56 3.91 -5.30
CA GLN A 270 14.60 3.58 -3.89
C GLN A 270 13.21 3.67 -3.29
N TRP A 271 12.75 2.58 -2.70
CA TRP A 271 11.61 2.56 -1.80
C TRP A 271 12.10 2.72 -0.38
N VAL A 272 11.56 3.69 0.33
CA VAL A 272 11.96 4.04 1.68
C VAL A 272 10.74 4.08 2.59
N TYR A 273 10.88 3.49 3.77
CA TYR A 273 9.87 3.66 4.80
C TYR A 273 10.11 4.97 5.53
N THR A 274 9.08 5.79 5.72
CA THR A 274 9.14 7.01 6.52
C THR A 274 8.33 6.84 7.80
N CYS A 275 8.82 7.39 8.90
CA CYS A 275 8.10 7.48 10.18
C CYS A 275 7.46 8.87 10.40
N ASP A 276 7.78 9.86 9.54
CA ASP A 276 7.32 11.25 9.69
C ASP A 276 7.01 11.90 8.31
N LEU A 277 6.14 11.25 7.54
CA LEU A 277 5.60 11.74 6.26
C LEU A 277 6.68 12.32 5.34
N GLY A 278 7.83 11.64 5.26
CA GLY A 278 8.95 11.98 4.39
C GLY A 278 9.99 12.92 4.96
N LEU A 279 9.77 13.51 6.15
CA LEU A 279 10.73 14.42 6.76
C LEU A 279 12.04 13.71 7.13
N ASP A 280 11.94 12.55 7.74
CA ASP A 280 13.05 11.71 8.20
C ASP A 280 13.86 11.06 7.06
N VAL A 281 13.31 10.99 5.87
CA VAL A 281 13.96 10.40 4.68
C VAL A 281 14.35 11.45 3.62
N GLY A 282 14.16 12.74 3.90
CA GLY A 282 14.51 13.84 2.99
C GLY A 282 13.51 14.04 1.84
N GLY A 283 12.34 13.42 1.89
CA GLY A 283 11.24 13.61 0.93
C GLY A 283 10.47 14.89 1.14
N ARG A 284 10.70 15.58 2.26
CA ARG A 284 10.05 16.83 2.63
C ARG A 284 11.03 17.74 3.37
N ALA A 285 10.91 19.05 3.19
CA ALA A 285 11.63 20.03 4.02
C ALA A 285 10.93 20.21 5.37
N ALA A 286 11.72 20.42 6.43
CA ALA A 286 11.17 20.90 7.70
C ALA A 286 10.53 22.28 7.48
N ALA A 287 9.32 22.47 8.04
CA ALA A 287 8.57 23.72 7.94
C ALA A 287 9.24 24.85 8.72
#